data_3f84b8b97e9408ea9aaf25a77b876fda
#
_entry.id   3f84b8b97e9408ea9aaf25a77b876fda
#
_cell.length_a   1.000
_cell.length_b   1.000
_cell.length_c   1.000
_cell.angle_alpha   90.00
_cell.angle_beta   90.00
_cell.angle_gamma   90.00
#
_symmetry.space_group_name_H-M   'P 1'
#
loop_
_entity.id
_entity.type
_entity.pdbx_description
1 polymer ?
#
loop_
_entity_poly.entity_id
_entity_poly.type
_entity_poly.pdbx_seq_one_letter_code
_entity_poly.pdbx_strand_id
1 'polypeptide(L)'
;MSDDTQSKELTLPDGEPWSHGFISKIAAQVSLPYKKPKDGTKEIVRRNGNLTVRYVSGADSLPYGRYPRLFELWACTMIKTGNECFDPETNTLHLGSTFREFLRMIGVNVGGKSLRTIKPQLERLFSCTYHITNNNGTETHIRNFVVAHSAHIDWLRNEPQEHGLFENTVRLSQEYVDMLSDHPVPVDLKVISGLRKPMAIDVYWWLTKRVYGLHEQVTITWQQLYQQFGSDSELKEFKRKFKAAVAEVLKVYDCNITCGPQRVTVFPNRTSVPTVAQTRAVERRQAREDAGKTVERRERPRESVEARWIEVKGWGRVWMTSELFDVNQARAHLEGAVDPVSCPVCAYDERNRALHGYIQESLF
;
A
#
# COMPACT_ATOMS: atom_id res chain seq x y z
N MET A 1 9.98 -15.11 39.60
CA MET A 1 10.58 -15.65 38.36
C MET A 1 9.93 -14.90 37.21
N SER A 2 10.62 -13.89 36.76
CA SER A 2 10.19 -12.98 35.67
C SER A 2 10.39 -13.70 34.34
N ASP A 3 9.31 -13.85 33.63
CA ASP A 3 9.24 -14.46 32.31
C ASP A 3 9.68 -13.42 31.26
N ASP A 4 11.00 -13.39 31.04
CA ASP A 4 11.65 -12.55 30.03
C ASP A 4 11.55 -13.26 28.66
N THR A 5 10.33 -13.35 28.11
CA THR A 5 10.13 -13.73 26.71
C THR A 5 10.36 -12.49 25.84
N GLN A 6 11.63 -12.11 25.66
CA GLN A 6 12.01 -11.20 24.57
C GLN A 6 11.56 -11.84 23.26
N SER A 7 10.46 -11.33 22.70
CA SER A 7 10.07 -11.58 21.33
C SER A 7 11.23 -11.09 20.45
N LYS A 8 11.96 -12.01 19.82
CA LYS A 8 12.90 -11.64 18.76
C LYS A 8 12.11 -10.84 17.72
N GLU A 9 12.37 -9.55 17.64
CA GLU A 9 11.83 -8.71 16.58
C GLU A 9 12.38 -9.22 15.25
N LEU A 10 11.50 -9.46 14.31
CA LEU A 10 11.88 -9.71 12.92
C LEU A 10 12.59 -8.46 12.41
N THR A 11 13.86 -8.58 12.12
CA THR A 11 14.70 -7.51 11.62
C THR A 11 15.01 -7.74 10.14
N LEU A 12 15.17 -6.64 9.41
CA LEU A 12 15.76 -6.66 8.08
C LEU A 12 17.23 -7.12 8.15
N PRO A 13 17.85 -7.53 7.04
CA PRO A 13 19.28 -7.91 7.01
C PRO A 13 20.23 -6.86 7.58
N ASP A 14 19.82 -5.59 7.59
CA ASP A 14 20.51 -4.43 8.19
C ASP A 14 20.22 -4.24 9.70
N GLY A 15 19.42 -5.10 10.30
CA GLY A 15 19.10 -5.06 11.75
C GLY A 15 17.93 -4.15 12.12
N GLU A 16 17.32 -3.44 11.17
CA GLU A 16 16.16 -2.58 11.42
C GLU A 16 14.86 -3.39 11.60
N PRO A 17 13.94 -2.97 12.49
CA PRO A 17 12.66 -3.64 12.67
C PRO A 17 11.80 -3.50 11.40
N TRP A 18 11.05 -4.52 11.07
CA TRP A 18 10.18 -4.52 9.90
C TRP A 18 9.05 -3.48 10.05
N SER A 19 9.25 -2.31 9.47
CA SER A 19 8.24 -1.25 9.43
C SER A 19 7.30 -1.39 8.21
N HIS A 20 7.80 -1.96 7.12
CA HIS A 20 7.05 -2.13 5.88
C HIS A 20 7.28 -3.51 5.26
N GLY A 21 6.32 -3.94 4.46
CA GLY A 21 6.37 -5.12 3.63
C GLY A 21 6.09 -4.78 2.18
N PHE A 22 6.00 -5.81 1.35
CA PHE A 22 5.76 -5.67 -0.08
C PHE A 22 4.62 -6.57 -0.54
N ILE A 23 3.84 -6.09 -1.49
CA ILE A 23 2.80 -6.86 -2.17
C ILE A 23 3.03 -6.82 -3.68
N SER A 24 2.52 -7.84 -4.39
CA SER A 24 2.59 -7.84 -5.84
C SER A 24 1.80 -6.68 -6.45
N LYS A 25 2.26 -6.19 -7.59
CA LYS A 25 1.54 -5.22 -8.40
C LYS A 25 0.14 -5.72 -8.79
N ILE A 26 -0.04 -7.03 -8.94
CA ILE A 26 -1.32 -7.66 -9.28
C ILE A 26 -2.29 -7.58 -8.11
N ALA A 27 -1.87 -7.95 -6.88
CA ALA A 27 -2.70 -7.88 -5.68
C ALA A 27 -3.18 -6.46 -5.37
N ALA A 28 -2.38 -5.44 -5.72
CA ALA A 28 -2.78 -4.04 -5.58
C ALA A 28 -3.78 -3.56 -6.67
N GLN A 29 -4.11 -4.39 -7.65
CA GLN A 29 -4.99 -4.02 -8.77
C GLN A 29 -6.28 -4.82 -8.82
N VAL A 30 -6.27 -6.07 -8.38
CA VAL A 30 -7.41 -6.99 -8.42
C VAL A 30 -7.42 -7.87 -7.17
N SER A 31 -8.62 -8.31 -6.77
CA SER A 31 -8.81 -8.94 -5.47
C SER A 31 -9.22 -10.41 -5.56
N LEU A 32 -8.71 -11.21 -4.64
CA LEU A 32 -9.25 -12.54 -4.34
C LEU A 32 -10.66 -12.43 -3.71
N PRO A 33 -11.45 -13.52 -3.64
CA PRO A 33 -12.72 -13.54 -2.92
C PRO A 33 -12.59 -13.11 -1.45
N TYR A 34 -13.60 -12.40 -0.94
CA TYR A 34 -13.62 -11.93 0.45
C TYR A 34 -14.17 -12.97 1.44
N LYS A 35 -15.01 -13.83 0.97
CA LYS A 35 -15.62 -14.93 1.68
C LYS A 35 -15.65 -16.18 0.80
N LYS A 36 -15.99 -17.33 1.37
CA LYS A 36 -16.13 -18.57 0.59
C LYS A 36 -17.06 -18.32 -0.61
N PRO A 37 -16.59 -18.57 -1.83
CA PRO A 37 -17.44 -18.54 -3.02
C PRO A 37 -18.60 -19.56 -2.89
N LYS A 38 -19.63 -19.39 -3.70
CA LYS A 38 -20.73 -20.35 -3.78
C LYS A 38 -20.19 -21.73 -4.16
N ASP A 39 -20.82 -22.78 -3.62
CA ASP A 39 -20.44 -24.14 -3.93
C ASP A 39 -20.48 -24.38 -5.46
N GLY A 40 -19.47 -25.09 -5.96
CA GLY A 40 -19.28 -25.29 -7.39
C GLY A 40 -18.53 -24.19 -8.14
N THR A 41 -18.27 -23.03 -7.52
CA THR A 41 -17.47 -21.97 -8.12
C THR A 41 -16.00 -22.36 -8.14
N LYS A 42 -15.48 -22.71 -9.31
CA LYS A 42 -14.09 -23.13 -9.50
C LYS A 42 -13.22 -22.02 -10.08
N GLU A 43 -13.82 -20.98 -10.64
CA GLU A 43 -13.09 -19.85 -11.22
C GLU A 43 -13.75 -18.51 -10.93
N ILE A 44 -12.93 -17.47 -10.92
CA ILE A 44 -13.37 -16.07 -10.92
C ILE A 44 -12.51 -15.25 -11.86
N VAL A 45 -13.10 -14.19 -12.42
CA VAL A 45 -12.39 -13.24 -13.27
C VAL A 45 -12.44 -11.85 -12.65
N ARG A 46 -11.31 -11.15 -12.70
CA ARG A 46 -11.16 -9.75 -12.29
C ARG A 46 -10.60 -8.93 -13.44
N ARG A 47 -11.06 -7.69 -13.58
CA ARG A 47 -10.62 -6.79 -14.64
C ARG A 47 -10.27 -5.43 -14.11
N ASN A 48 -9.15 -4.88 -14.60
CA ASN A 48 -8.71 -3.52 -14.32
C ASN A 48 -8.10 -2.91 -15.59
N GLY A 49 -8.91 -2.20 -16.36
CA GLY A 49 -8.50 -1.73 -17.68
C GLY A 49 -8.06 -2.89 -18.57
N ASN A 50 -6.83 -2.83 -19.04
CA ASN A 50 -6.22 -3.82 -19.93
C ASN A 50 -5.87 -5.15 -19.22
N LEU A 51 -5.81 -5.13 -17.91
CA LEU A 51 -5.48 -6.29 -17.10
C LEU A 51 -6.73 -7.15 -16.85
N THR A 52 -6.64 -8.42 -17.18
CA THR A 52 -7.61 -9.47 -16.79
C THR A 52 -6.87 -10.55 -16.01
N VAL A 53 -7.35 -10.88 -14.83
CA VAL A 53 -6.82 -12.00 -14.03
C VAL A 53 -7.96 -12.99 -13.78
N ARG A 54 -7.74 -14.23 -14.18
CA ARG A 54 -8.60 -15.37 -13.89
C ARG A 54 -7.90 -16.25 -12.88
N TYR A 55 -8.57 -16.51 -11.77
CA TYR A 55 -8.13 -17.43 -10.73
C TYR A 55 -8.92 -18.72 -10.88
N VAL A 56 -8.22 -19.86 -10.97
CA VAL A 56 -8.82 -21.20 -11.10
C VAL A 56 -8.41 -22.05 -9.94
N SER A 57 -9.38 -22.68 -9.28
CA SER A 57 -9.13 -23.52 -8.12
C SER A 57 -8.68 -24.91 -8.52
N GLY A 58 -7.54 -25.37 -8.01
CA GLY A 58 -7.12 -26.78 -8.02
C GLY A 58 -7.60 -27.56 -6.78
N ALA A 59 -8.30 -26.92 -5.84
CA ALA A 59 -8.80 -27.52 -4.59
C ALA A 59 -10.34 -27.57 -4.55
N ASP A 60 -10.91 -27.71 -3.34
CA ASP A 60 -12.35 -27.68 -3.10
C ASP A 60 -13.00 -26.34 -3.47
N SER A 61 -12.28 -25.24 -3.25
CA SER A 61 -12.72 -23.88 -3.49
C SER A 61 -11.53 -22.97 -3.84
N LEU A 62 -11.81 -21.77 -4.33
CA LEU A 62 -10.81 -20.71 -4.47
C LEU A 62 -10.31 -20.23 -3.10
N PRO A 63 -9.07 -19.73 -3.00
CA PRO A 63 -8.58 -19.05 -1.81
C PRO A 63 -9.43 -17.79 -1.53
N TYR A 64 -9.79 -17.56 -0.28
CA TYR A 64 -10.62 -16.42 0.14
C TYR A 64 -10.25 -15.89 1.52
N GLY A 65 -10.73 -14.70 1.84
CA GLY A 65 -10.55 -14.12 3.15
C GLY A 65 -9.17 -13.48 3.34
N ARG A 66 -8.76 -13.35 4.60
CA ARG A 66 -7.57 -12.58 4.98
C ARG A 66 -6.26 -13.35 4.74
N TYR A 67 -6.21 -14.64 5.03
CA TYR A 67 -4.96 -15.39 5.10
C TYR A 67 -4.20 -15.56 3.79
N PRO A 68 -4.84 -15.80 2.64
CA PRO A 68 -4.13 -15.80 1.36
C PRO A 68 -3.42 -14.47 1.07
N ARG A 69 -4.04 -13.35 1.43
CA ARG A 69 -3.47 -12.00 1.30
C ARG A 69 -2.25 -11.81 2.19
N LEU A 70 -2.34 -12.24 3.44
CA LEU A 70 -1.24 -12.14 4.40
C LEU A 70 -0.08 -13.03 4.00
N PHE A 71 -0.34 -14.22 3.44
CA PHE A 71 0.70 -15.05 2.88
C PHE A 71 1.38 -14.37 1.69
N GLU A 72 0.62 -13.80 0.75
CA GLU A 72 1.20 -13.10 -0.40
C GLU A 72 2.04 -11.88 0.03
N LEU A 73 1.57 -11.11 1.00
CA LEU A 73 2.33 -10.01 1.59
C LEU A 73 3.65 -10.50 2.20
N TRP A 74 3.60 -11.58 2.99
CA TRP A 74 4.80 -12.15 3.61
C TRP A 74 5.75 -12.71 2.54
N ALA A 75 5.28 -13.54 1.63
CA ALA A 75 6.09 -14.15 0.57
C ALA A 75 6.77 -13.09 -0.31
N CYS A 76 6.00 -12.09 -0.76
CA CYS A 76 6.54 -10.99 -1.55
C CYS A 76 7.61 -10.20 -0.77
N THR A 77 7.43 -10.02 0.53
CA THR A 77 8.40 -9.34 1.40
C THR A 77 9.68 -10.17 1.53
N MET A 78 9.57 -11.48 1.82
CA MET A 78 10.73 -12.38 1.94
C MET A 78 11.56 -12.41 0.66
N ILE A 79 10.89 -12.55 -0.48
CA ILE A 79 11.54 -12.58 -1.81
C ILE A 79 12.21 -11.22 -2.08
N LYS A 80 11.49 -10.10 -1.83
CA LYS A 80 12.01 -8.75 -2.13
C LYS A 80 13.18 -8.34 -1.26
N THR A 81 13.21 -8.77 -0.01
CA THR A 81 14.28 -8.44 0.95
C THR A 81 15.44 -9.44 0.90
N GLY A 82 15.34 -10.51 0.12
CA GLY A 82 16.36 -11.58 0.11
C GLY A 82 16.50 -12.26 1.47
N ASN A 83 15.38 -12.43 2.20
CA ASN A 83 15.39 -13.07 3.50
C ASN A 83 15.80 -14.53 3.40
N GLU A 84 16.58 -15.03 4.34
CA GLU A 84 17.11 -16.38 4.40
C GLU A 84 16.05 -17.50 4.34
N CYS A 85 14.79 -17.20 4.67
CA CYS A 85 13.70 -18.16 4.52
C CYS A 85 13.26 -18.39 3.06
N PHE A 86 13.78 -17.64 2.11
CA PHE A 86 13.55 -17.84 0.67
C PHE A 86 14.83 -18.32 -0.01
N ASP A 87 14.77 -19.53 -0.56
CA ASP A 87 15.82 -20.07 -1.43
C ASP A 87 15.54 -19.73 -2.90
N PRO A 88 16.30 -18.82 -3.51
CA PRO A 88 16.08 -18.38 -4.89
C PRO A 88 16.50 -19.44 -5.94
N GLU A 89 17.33 -20.42 -5.59
CA GLU A 89 17.74 -21.46 -6.54
C GLU A 89 16.62 -22.47 -6.78
N THR A 90 15.84 -22.77 -5.74
CA THR A 90 14.73 -23.73 -5.81
C THR A 90 13.36 -23.10 -5.77
N ASN A 91 13.27 -21.77 -5.60
CA ASN A 91 12.03 -21.02 -5.34
C ASN A 91 11.27 -21.52 -4.12
N THR A 92 11.99 -21.98 -3.10
CA THR A 92 11.41 -22.55 -1.89
C THR A 92 11.33 -21.53 -0.77
N LEU A 93 10.13 -21.37 -0.20
CA LEU A 93 9.90 -20.61 1.03
C LEU A 93 9.80 -21.58 2.22
N HIS A 94 10.58 -21.31 3.26
CA HIS A 94 10.54 -21.98 4.56
C HIS A 94 9.57 -21.23 5.48
N LEU A 95 8.39 -21.78 5.71
CA LEU A 95 7.35 -21.08 6.48
C LEU A 95 7.67 -21.02 7.98
N GLY A 96 8.15 -22.06 8.56
CA GLY A 96 8.70 -22.22 9.93
C GLY A 96 8.23 -21.20 10.96
N SER A 97 9.17 -20.70 11.74
CA SER A 97 8.97 -19.64 12.74
C SER A 97 8.67 -18.28 12.08
N THR A 98 9.34 -17.96 10.97
CA THR A 98 9.28 -16.66 10.30
C THR A 98 7.87 -16.26 9.89
N PHE A 99 7.10 -17.17 9.28
CA PHE A 99 5.70 -16.88 8.92
C PHE A 99 4.82 -16.71 10.17
N ARG A 100 5.06 -17.50 11.21
CA ARG A 100 4.32 -17.40 12.48
C ARG A 100 4.61 -16.07 13.18
N GLU A 101 5.87 -15.65 13.22
CA GLU A 101 6.28 -14.39 13.80
C GLU A 101 5.71 -13.20 13.03
N PHE A 102 5.76 -13.24 11.70
CA PHE A 102 5.10 -12.25 10.86
C PHE A 102 3.61 -12.12 11.18
N LEU A 103 2.88 -13.24 11.30
CA LEU A 103 1.46 -13.21 11.66
C LEU A 103 1.23 -12.58 13.04
N ARG A 104 2.09 -12.86 14.02
CA ARG A 104 2.02 -12.23 15.36
C ARG A 104 2.28 -10.73 15.29
N MET A 105 3.31 -10.31 14.55
CA MET A 105 3.67 -8.90 14.37
C MET A 105 2.51 -8.07 13.80
N ILE A 106 1.76 -8.62 12.86
CA ILE A 106 0.57 -7.96 12.30
C ILE A 106 -0.72 -8.22 13.11
N GLY A 107 -0.60 -8.64 14.37
CA GLY A 107 -1.72 -8.81 15.30
C GLY A 107 -2.62 -10.01 15.02
N VAL A 108 -2.11 -11.05 14.35
CA VAL A 108 -2.83 -12.32 14.15
C VAL A 108 -2.42 -13.30 15.23
N ASN A 109 -3.35 -13.65 16.11
CA ASN A 109 -3.12 -14.70 17.10
C ASN A 109 -3.03 -16.08 16.39
N VAL A 110 -1.87 -16.74 16.53
CA VAL A 110 -1.58 -18.04 15.91
C VAL A 110 -1.80 -19.16 16.93
N GLY A 111 -3.06 -19.45 17.25
CA GLY A 111 -3.48 -20.58 18.09
C GLY A 111 -4.25 -21.63 17.30
N GLY A 112 -4.65 -22.73 17.95
CA GLY A 112 -5.32 -23.85 17.29
C GLY A 112 -6.57 -23.46 16.47
N LYS A 113 -7.35 -22.47 16.93
CA LYS A 113 -8.51 -21.95 16.17
C LYS A 113 -8.09 -21.26 14.87
N SER A 114 -7.02 -20.46 14.91
CA SER A 114 -6.51 -19.73 13.73
C SER A 114 -5.92 -20.72 12.72
N LEU A 115 -5.15 -21.70 13.16
CA LEU A 115 -4.57 -22.73 12.31
C LEU A 115 -5.62 -23.52 11.53
N ARG A 116 -6.76 -23.84 12.15
CA ARG A 116 -7.89 -24.48 11.45
C ARG A 116 -8.45 -23.66 10.29
N THR A 117 -8.28 -22.33 10.32
CA THR A 117 -8.71 -21.42 9.25
C THR A 117 -7.57 -21.13 8.26
N ILE A 118 -6.34 -20.98 8.75
CA ILE A 118 -5.16 -20.68 7.91
C ILE A 118 -4.86 -21.85 6.97
N LYS A 119 -4.76 -23.06 7.49
CA LYS A 119 -4.42 -24.27 6.75
C LYS A 119 -5.21 -24.40 5.44
N PRO A 120 -6.55 -24.52 5.45
CA PRO A 120 -7.29 -24.73 4.19
C PRO A 120 -7.19 -23.52 3.23
N GLN A 121 -6.93 -22.32 3.74
CA GLN A 121 -6.76 -21.16 2.87
C GLN A 121 -5.40 -21.16 2.14
N LEU A 122 -4.34 -21.61 2.79
CA LEU A 122 -3.05 -21.79 2.15
C LEU A 122 -3.05 -22.95 1.17
N GLU A 123 -3.67 -24.08 1.52
CA GLU A 123 -3.84 -25.24 0.61
C GLU A 123 -4.57 -24.84 -0.68
N ARG A 124 -5.64 -24.04 -0.56
CA ARG A 124 -6.36 -23.48 -1.72
C ARG A 124 -5.51 -22.53 -2.53
N LEU A 125 -4.72 -21.68 -1.87
CA LEU A 125 -3.83 -20.73 -2.54
C LEU A 125 -2.73 -21.47 -3.33
N PHE A 126 -2.06 -22.45 -2.71
CA PHE A 126 -0.98 -23.21 -3.36
C PHE A 126 -1.47 -24.02 -4.54
N SER A 127 -2.71 -24.51 -4.50
CA SER A 127 -3.35 -25.24 -5.58
C SER A 127 -4.01 -24.35 -6.65
N CYS A 128 -3.93 -23.02 -6.50
CA CYS A 128 -4.60 -22.08 -7.39
C CYS A 128 -3.75 -21.85 -8.66
N THR A 129 -4.43 -21.77 -9.81
CA THR A 129 -3.82 -21.36 -11.08
C THR A 129 -4.24 -19.93 -11.42
N TYR A 130 -3.28 -19.14 -11.87
CA TYR A 130 -3.48 -17.76 -12.33
C TYR A 130 -3.33 -17.70 -13.84
N HIS A 131 -4.32 -17.11 -14.50
CA HIS A 131 -4.26 -16.74 -15.91
C HIS A 131 -4.32 -15.21 -15.98
N ILE A 132 -3.21 -14.60 -16.36
CA ILE A 132 -3.06 -13.15 -16.42
C ILE A 132 -2.96 -12.73 -17.87
N THR A 133 -3.85 -11.87 -18.32
CA THR A 133 -3.84 -11.29 -19.66
C THR A 133 -3.76 -9.78 -19.54
N ASN A 134 -2.81 -9.19 -20.22
CA ASN A 134 -2.71 -7.74 -20.40
C ASN A 134 -2.82 -7.42 -21.88
N ASN A 135 -3.92 -6.75 -22.28
CA ASN A 135 -4.21 -6.41 -23.66
C ASN A 135 -4.40 -4.89 -23.80
N ASN A 136 -3.45 -4.23 -24.46
CA ASN A 136 -3.48 -2.79 -24.70
C ASN A 136 -4.13 -2.40 -26.05
N GLY A 137 -4.72 -3.36 -26.76
CA GLY A 137 -5.32 -3.18 -28.08
C GLY A 137 -4.35 -3.43 -29.24
N THR A 138 -3.05 -3.28 -29.02
CA THR A 138 -1.99 -3.53 -30.02
C THR A 138 -1.28 -4.85 -29.74
N GLU A 139 -1.05 -5.15 -28.46
CA GLU A 139 -0.34 -6.31 -27.98
C GLU A 139 -1.12 -7.02 -26.89
N THR A 140 -0.96 -8.34 -26.83
CA THR A 140 -1.54 -9.16 -25.77
C THR A 140 -0.43 -10.01 -25.12
N HIS A 141 -0.21 -9.78 -23.83
CA HIS A 141 0.67 -10.58 -23.01
C HIS A 141 -0.14 -11.54 -22.16
N ILE A 142 0.18 -12.83 -22.24
CA ILE A 142 -0.50 -13.90 -21.49
C ILE A 142 0.52 -14.62 -20.62
N ARG A 143 0.20 -14.82 -19.34
CA ARG A 143 0.95 -15.65 -18.40
C ARG A 143 -0.02 -16.60 -17.70
N ASN A 144 0.30 -17.90 -17.69
CA ASN A 144 -0.50 -18.92 -17.05
C ASN A 144 0.41 -19.76 -16.15
N PHE A 145 0.11 -19.86 -14.87
CA PHE A 145 0.96 -20.57 -13.91
C PHE A 145 0.17 -21.01 -12.68
N VAL A 146 0.67 -22.03 -11.99
CA VAL A 146 0.22 -22.42 -10.65
C VAL A 146 0.96 -21.58 -9.59
N VAL A 147 0.37 -21.39 -8.42
CA VAL A 147 1.04 -20.67 -7.33
C VAL A 147 2.22 -21.46 -6.79
N ALA A 148 2.03 -22.74 -6.53
CA ALA A 148 3.10 -23.62 -6.05
C ALA A 148 3.15 -24.93 -6.82
N HIS A 149 4.36 -25.44 -7.04
CA HIS A 149 4.57 -26.78 -7.59
C HIS A 149 4.40 -27.87 -6.54
N SER A 150 4.81 -27.58 -5.30
CA SER A 150 4.65 -28.49 -4.16
C SER A 150 4.63 -27.71 -2.84
N ALA A 151 4.02 -28.29 -1.84
CA ALA A 151 4.05 -27.78 -0.47
C ALA A 151 4.12 -28.96 0.49
N HIS A 152 4.98 -28.86 1.51
CA HIS A 152 5.05 -29.80 2.63
C HIS A 152 4.82 -29.02 3.90
N ILE A 153 3.67 -29.23 4.56
CA ILE A 153 3.27 -28.47 5.74
C ILE A 153 2.75 -29.40 6.81
N ASP A 154 3.49 -29.53 7.89
CA ASP A 154 3.04 -30.24 9.09
C ASP A 154 2.34 -29.27 10.04
N TRP A 155 1.03 -29.37 10.09
CA TRP A 155 0.18 -28.53 10.93
C TRP A 155 0.07 -28.98 12.38
N LEU A 156 0.58 -30.17 12.72
CA LEU A 156 0.38 -30.80 14.02
C LEU A 156 1.51 -30.52 15.02
N ARG A 157 2.70 -30.20 14.55
CA ARG A 157 3.84 -29.93 15.42
C ARG A 157 3.81 -28.49 15.94
N ASN A 158 3.30 -28.34 17.15
CA ASN A 158 3.29 -27.06 17.90
C ASN A 158 4.52 -26.89 18.79
N GLU A 159 5.48 -27.79 18.80
CA GLU A 159 6.60 -27.72 19.71
C GLU A 159 7.82 -27.08 19.07
N PRO A 160 8.40 -26.07 19.72
CA PRO A 160 9.67 -25.48 19.31
C PRO A 160 10.84 -26.35 19.84
N GLN A 161 10.83 -27.63 19.56
CA GLN A 161 11.89 -28.52 19.97
C GLN A 161 12.66 -29.02 18.77
N GLU A 162 13.95 -28.66 18.84
CA GLU A 162 15.09 -29.23 18.12
C GLU A 162 15.01 -29.20 16.59
N HIS A 163 16.04 -28.66 16.00
CA HIS A 163 16.41 -28.69 14.58
C HIS A 163 16.11 -30.04 13.90
N GLY A 164 14.87 -30.34 13.73
CA GLY A 164 14.41 -31.56 13.08
C GLY A 164 14.10 -31.29 11.63
N LEU A 165 14.60 -32.10 10.75
CA LEU A 165 14.56 -32.24 9.31
C LEU A 165 13.19 -32.07 8.60
N PHE A 166 12.15 -31.54 9.23
CA PHE A 166 10.81 -31.34 8.63
C PHE A 166 10.41 -29.87 8.75
N GLU A 167 11.04 -29.03 7.96
CA GLU A 167 10.63 -27.65 7.78
C GLU A 167 9.38 -27.59 6.89
N ASN A 168 8.39 -26.79 7.33
CA ASN A 168 7.25 -26.46 6.50
C ASN A 168 7.73 -25.66 5.30
N THR A 169 7.62 -26.21 4.12
CA THR A 169 8.14 -25.61 2.88
C THR A 169 7.05 -25.50 1.83
N VAL A 170 7.17 -24.48 1.00
CA VAL A 170 6.39 -24.35 -0.23
C VAL A 170 7.32 -23.98 -1.38
N ARG A 171 7.35 -24.80 -2.40
CA ARG A 171 8.08 -24.52 -3.65
C ARG A 171 7.14 -23.80 -4.61
N LEU A 172 7.39 -22.53 -4.78
CA LEU A 172 6.63 -21.66 -5.68
C LEU A 172 6.98 -21.94 -7.14
N SER A 173 6.07 -21.65 -8.08
CA SER A 173 6.44 -21.62 -9.49
C SER A 173 7.32 -20.40 -9.77
N GLN A 174 8.20 -20.51 -10.77
CA GLN A 174 9.05 -19.40 -11.18
C GLN A 174 8.21 -18.18 -11.58
N GLU A 175 7.15 -18.40 -12.34
CA GLU A 175 6.25 -17.35 -12.83
C GLU A 175 5.51 -16.64 -11.69
N TYR A 176 5.21 -17.35 -10.59
CA TYR A 176 4.65 -16.73 -9.41
C TYR A 176 5.68 -15.87 -8.67
N VAL A 177 6.92 -16.35 -8.53
CA VAL A 177 8.03 -15.56 -7.98
C VAL A 177 8.29 -14.32 -8.83
N ASP A 178 8.31 -14.45 -10.15
CA ASP A 178 8.46 -13.32 -11.08
C ASP A 178 7.33 -12.29 -10.91
N MET A 179 6.08 -12.76 -10.74
CA MET A 179 4.93 -11.91 -10.50
C MET A 179 5.05 -11.14 -9.17
N LEU A 180 5.53 -11.79 -8.11
CA LEU A 180 5.77 -11.15 -6.81
C LEU A 180 6.91 -10.14 -6.87
N SER A 181 7.91 -10.39 -7.71
CA SER A 181 9.11 -9.55 -7.88
C SER A 181 8.92 -8.39 -8.86
N ASP A 182 7.88 -8.45 -9.72
CA ASP A 182 7.59 -7.43 -10.73
C ASP A 182 7.06 -6.13 -10.10
N HIS A 183 7.97 -5.19 -9.81
CA HIS A 183 7.66 -3.87 -9.25
C HIS A 183 6.73 -3.96 -8.03
N PRO A 184 7.15 -4.66 -6.96
CA PRO A 184 6.34 -4.82 -5.76
C PRO A 184 6.04 -3.49 -5.11
N VAL A 185 4.84 -3.37 -4.55
CA VAL A 185 4.32 -2.15 -3.92
C VAL A 185 4.63 -2.20 -2.43
N PRO A 186 5.37 -1.23 -1.87
CA PRO A 186 5.63 -1.16 -0.44
C PRO A 186 4.36 -0.80 0.33
N VAL A 187 4.14 -1.44 1.48
CA VAL A 187 3.01 -1.25 2.37
C VAL A 187 3.45 -1.18 3.83
N ASP A 188 2.83 -0.31 4.61
CA ASP A 188 3.11 -0.16 6.03
C ASP A 188 2.45 -1.30 6.83
N LEU A 189 3.26 -2.06 7.57
CA LEU A 189 2.79 -3.21 8.36
C LEU A 189 1.97 -2.78 9.58
N LYS A 190 2.19 -1.58 10.11
CA LYS A 190 1.38 -1.01 11.18
C LYS A 190 -0.04 -0.73 10.70
N VAL A 191 -0.19 -0.23 9.48
CA VAL A 191 -1.52 -0.07 8.86
C VAL A 191 -2.20 -1.43 8.68
N ILE A 192 -1.48 -2.44 8.15
CA ILE A 192 -2.00 -3.81 8.00
C ILE A 192 -2.46 -4.40 9.32
N SER A 193 -1.73 -4.19 10.41
CA SER A 193 -2.11 -4.69 11.74
C SER A 193 -3.44 -4.14 12.23
N GLY A 194 -3.77 -2.90 11.86
CA GLY A 194 -5.04 -2.24 12.15
C GLY A 194 -6.22 -2.72 11.28
N LEU A 195 -5.96 -3.41 10.16
CA LEU A 195 -6.97 -3.86 9.21
C LEU A 195 -7.33 -5.34 9.40
N ARG A 196 -8.59 -5.62 9.74
CA ARG A 196 -9.04 -7.00 9.97
C ARG A 196 -9.82 -7.60 8.80
N LYS A 197 -10.55 -6.77 8.05
CA LYS A 197 -11.41 -7.23 6.96
C LYS A 197 -10.62 -7.33 5.66
N PRO A 198 -10.77 -8.42 4.89
CA PRO A 198 -10.02 -8.61 3.65
C PRO A 198 -10.26 -7.49 2.63
N MET A 199 -11.49 -6.95 2.53
CA MET A 199 -11.77 -5.83 1.64
C MET A 199 -11.05 -4.53 2.07
N ALA A 200 -10.87 -4.29 3.37
CA ALA A 200 -10.11 -3.14 3.85
C ALA A 200 -8.62 -3.27 3.53
N ILE A 201 -8.05 -4.47 3.61
CA ILE A 201 -6.69 -4.76 3.19
C ILE A 201 -6.52 -4.45 1.70
N ASP A 202 -7.41 -4.94 0.83
CA ASP A 202 -7.34 -4.71 -0.61
C ASP A 202 -7.55 -3.23 -0.97
N VAL A 203 -8.44 -2.52 -0.29
CA VAL A 203 -8.65 -1.08 -0.46
C VAL A 203 -7.38 -0.31 -0.09
N TYR A 204 -6.73 -0.67 1.00
CA TYR A 204 -5.46 -0.07 1.41
C TYR A 204 -4.36 -0.33 0.36
N TRP A 205 -4.19 -1.55 -0.12
CA TRP A 205 -3.22 -1.90 -1.16
C TRP A 205 -3.47 -1.14 -2.46
N TRP A 206 -4.73 -1.10 -2.87
CA TRP A 206 -5.16 -0.36 -4.05
C TRP A 206 -4.89 1.14 -3.92
N LEU A 207 -5.19 1.76 -2.76
CA LEU A 207 -4.89 3.16 -2.48
C LEU A 207 -3.38 3.44 -2.52
N THR A 208 -2.59 2.64 -1.79
CA THR A 208 -1.13 2.78 -1.75
C THR A 208 -0.51 2.78 -3.14
N LYS A 209 -0.92 1.82 -4.00
CA LYS A 209 -0.46 1.80 -5.39
C LYS A 209 -0.93 3.02 -6.19
N ARG A 210 -2.17 3.46 -5.96
CA ARG A 210 -2.78 4.51 -6.77
C ARG A 210 -2.25 5.89 -6.43
N VAL A 211 -1.97 6.19 -5.17
CA VAL A 211 -1.39 7.49 -4.77
C VAL A 211 0.10 7.60 -5.14
N TYR A 212 0.78 6.48 -5.38
CA TYR A 212 2.16 6.50 -5.83
C TYR A 212 2.26 7.16 -7.22
N GLY A 213 2.96 8.31 -7.29
CA GLY A 213 3.09 9.09 -8.52
C GLY A 213 1.82 9.78 -9.01
N LEU A 214 0.80 9.89 -8.15
CA LEU A 214 -0.42 10.62 -8.49
C LEU A 214 -0.19 12.13 -8.28
N HIS A 215 -0.19 12.90 -9.36
CA HIS A 215 -0.04 14.36 -9.36
C HIS A 215 -1.37 15.09 -9.44
N GLU A 216 -2.37 14.46 -10.06
CA GLU A 216 -3.72 15.01 -10.20
C GLU A 216 -4.75 14.00 -9.70
N GLN A 217 -5.94 14.49 -9.33
CA GLN A 217 -7.02 13.61 -8.91
C GLN A 217 -7.41 12.61 -10.00
N VAL A 218 -7.69 11.39 -9.60
CA VAL A 218 -8.19 10.35 -10.50
C VAL A 218 -9.57 9.89 -10.06
N THR A 219 -10.46 9.76 -11.04
CA THR A 219 -11.85 9.35 -10.81
C THR A 219 -12.12 7.98 -11.42
N ILE A 220 -12.72 7.08 -10.63
CA ILE A 220 -13.04 5.72 -11.02
C ILE A 220 -14.54 5.48 -10.84
N THR A 221 -15.19 4.87 -11.82
CA THR A 221 -16.59 4.51 -11.72
C THR A 221 -16.80 3.33 -10.79
N TRP A 222 -17.99 3.23 -10.17
CA TRP A 222 -18.33 2.09 -9.33
C TRP A 222 -18.32 0.77 -10.11
N GLN A 223 -18.62 0.79 -11.39
CA GLN A 223 -18.56 -0.41 -12.23
C GLN A 223 -17.12 -0.89 -12.43
N GLN A 224 -16.16 0.02 -12.67
CA GLN A 224 -14.74 -0.33 -12.75
C GLN A 224 -14.22 -0.89 -11.43
N LEU A 225 -14.58 -0.29 -10.29
CA LEU A 225 -14.22 -0.83 -8.98
C LEU A 225 -14.84 -2.20 -8.73
N TYR A 226 -16.10 -2.38 -9.14
CA TYR A 226 -16.78 -3.68 -9.03
C TYR A 226 -16.07 -4.78 -9.83
N GLN A 227 -15.54 -4.46 -11.00
CA GLN A 227 -14.76 -5.39 -11.82
C GLN A 227 -13.40 -5.74 -11.22
N GLN A 228 -12.74 -4.77 -10.56
CA GLN A 228 -11.42 -4.95 -9.92
C GLN A 228 -11.52 -5.77 -8.63
N PHE A 229 -12.41 -5.33 -7.75
CA PHE A 229 -12.56 -5.93 -6.42
C PHE A 229 -13.47 -7.16 -6.45
N GLY A 230 -14.45 -7.17 -7.33
CA GLY A 230 -15.44 -8.23 -7.44
C GLY A 230 -16.32 -8.36 -6.20
N SER A 231 -17.51 -8.87 -6.38
CA SER A 231 -18.42 -9.19 -5.29
C SER A 231 -19.47 -10.19 -5.80
N ASP A 232 -19.84 -11.14 -4.97
CA ASP A 232 -21.02 -11.99 -5.25
C ASP A 232 -22.34 -11.24 -4.97
N SER A 233 -22.25 -9.99 -4.51
CA SER A 233 -23.38 -9.14 -4.18
C SER A 233 -23.67 -8.17 -5.32
N GLU A 234 -24.88 -7.64 -5.38
CA GLU A 234 -25.24 -6.57 -6.32
C GLU A 234 -24.37 -5.32 -6.13
N LEU A 235 -24.29 -4.48 -7.15
CA LEU A 235 -23.49 -3.24 -7.16
C LEU A 235 -23.83 -2.32 -5.99
N LYS A 236 -25.11 -2.23 -5.58
CA LYS A 236 -25.55 -1.42 -4.43
C LYS A 236 -24.87 -1.88 -3.13
N GLU A 237 -24.88 -3.18 -2.89
CA GLU A 237 -24.29 -3.77 -1.69
C GLU A 237 -22.75 -3.70 -1.74
N PHE A 238 -22.14 -3.84 -2.92
CA PHE A 238 -20.71 -3.61 -3.12
C PHE A 238 -20.33 -2.19 -2.72
N LYS A 239 -21.05 -1.17 -3.21
CA LYS A 239 -20.81 0.24 -2.85
C LYS A 239 -20.82 0.45 -1.34
N ARG A 240 -21.82 -0.14 -0.64
CA ARG A 240 -21.92 -0.05 0.81
C ARG A 240 -20.71 -0.66 1.51
N LYS A 241 -20.31 -1.88 1.10
CA LYS A 241 -19.16 -2.59 1.66
C LYS A 241 -17.84 -1.86 1.38
N PHE A 242 -17.66 -1.36 0.17
CA PHE A 242 -16.47 -0.62 -0.23
C PHE A 242 -16.33 0.68 0.59
N LYS A 243 -17.41 1.47 0.74
CA LYS A 243 -17.40 2.67 1.58
C LYS A 243 -17.05 2.35 3.03
N ALA A 244 -17.58 1.26 3.58
CA ALA A 244 -17.23 0.81 4.92
C ALA A 244 -15.76 0.38 5.03
N ALA A 245 -15.20 -0.24 4.00
CA ALA A 245 -13.77 -0.59 3.95
C ALA A 245 -12.89 0.66 3.85
N VAL A 246 -13.26 1.64 3.04
CA VAL A 246 -12.57 2.94 2.99
C VAL A 246 -12.58 3.61 4.35
N ALA A 247 -13.73 3.67 5.03
CA ALA A 247 -13.83 4.25 6.38
C ALA A 247 -12.97 3.51 7.42
N GLU A 248 -12.75 2.19 7.27
CA GLU A 248 -11.85 1.41 8.11
C GLU A 248 -10.38 1.77 7.82
N VAL A 249 -10.02 1.90 6.54
CA VAL A 249 -8.65 2.29 6.13
C VAL A 249 -8.30 3.68 6.60
N LEU A 250 -9.21 4.65 6.48
CA LEU A 250 -8.97 6.05 6.89
C LEU A 250 -8.76 6.25 8.40
N LYS A 251 -9.03 5.23 9.22
CA LYS A 251 -8.69 5.27 10.65
C LYS A 251 -7.20 5.03 10.93
N VAL A 252 -6.48 4.40 9.99
CA VAL A 252 -5.10 3.95 10.18
C VAL A 252 -4.16 4.44 9.08
N TYR A 253 -4.70 4.96 7.99
CA TYR A 253 -3.94 5.54 6.88
C TYR A 253 -4.62 6.83 6.42
N ASP A 254 -3.91 7.95 6.59
CA ASP A 254 -4.36 9.26 6.13
C ASP A 254 -4.26 9.33 4.60
N CYS A 255 -5.40 9.32 3.93
CA CYS A 255 -5.50 9.34 2.48
C CYS A 255 -6.74 10.12 2.05
N ASN A 256 -6.57 11.01 1.08
CA ASN A 256 -7.66 11.82 0.57
C ASN A 256 -8.43 11.07 -0.53
N ILE A 257 -9.62 10.60 -0.18
CA ILE A 257 -10.53 9.85 -1.07
C ILE A 257 -11.99 10.25 -0.83
N THR A 258 -12.74 10.42 -1.90
CA THR A 258 -14.18 10.74 -1.83
C THR A 258 -15.00 9.68 -2.55
N CYS A 259 -15.98 9.12 -1.84
CA CYS A 259 -16.91 8.10 -2.36
C CYS A 259 -18.26 8.73 -2.71
N GLY A 260 -18.37 9.35 -3.89
CA GLY A 260 -19.60 9.95 -4.40
C GLY A 260 -20.67 8.92 -4.81
N PRO A 261 -21.85 9.37 -5.27
CA PRO A 261 -22.93 8.47 -5.67
C PRO A 261 -22.62 7.67 -6.94
N GLN A 262 -21.90 8.25 -7.92
CA GLN A 262 -21.60 7.63 -9.22
C GLN A 262 -20.15 7.16 -9.35
N ARG A 263 -19.20 7.77 -8.64
CA ARG A 263 -17.74 7.57 -8.80
C ARG A 263 -17.04 7.71 -7.47
N VAL A 264 -15.80 7.20 -7.45
CA VAL A 264 -14.84 7.40 -6.37
C VAL A 264 -13.69 8.24 -6.92
N THR A 265 -13.31 9.28 -6.20
CA THR A 265 -12.20 10.17 -6.54
C THR A 265 -11.09 9.99 -5.53
N VAL A 266 -9.89 9.75 -6.01
CA VAL A 266 -8.66 9.69 -5.19
C VAL A 266 -7.84 10.91 -5.55
N PHE A 267 -7.39 11.64 -4.54
CA PHE A 267 -6.58 12.84 -4.70
C PHE A 267 -5.10 12.53 -4.44
N PRO A 268 -4.18 13.36 -4.93
CA PRO A 268 -2.77 13.28 -4.55
C PRO A 268 -2.60 13.22 -3.04
N ASN A 269 -1.74 12.33 -2.59
CA ASN A 269 -1.48 12.13 -1.16
C ASN A 269 -0.09 11.53 -0.95
N ARG A 270 0.41 11.59 0.28
CA ARG A 270 1.64 10.87 0.65
C ARG A 270 1.39 9.36 0.58
N THR A 271 2.39 8.63 0.13
CA THR A 271 2.38 7.17 0.19
C THR A 271 2.47 6.71 1.65
N SER A 272 1.86 5.58 1.99
CA SER A 272 1.91 5.06 3.37
C SER A 272 3.33 4.70 3.80
N VAL A 273 4.15 4.21 2.88
CA VAL A 273 5.60 4.08 3.04
C VAL A 273 6.25 5.24 2.29
N PRO A 274 7.01 6.10 2.95
CA PRO A 274 7.67 7.22 2.29
C PRO A 274 8.60 6.76 1.16
N THR A 275 8.58 7.47 0.04
CA THR A 275 9.57 7.24 -1.02
C THR A 275 10.93 7.77 -0.57
N VAL A 276 12.01 7.29 -1.18
CA VAL A 276 13.39 7.79 -0.91
C VAL A 276 13.46 9.31 -1.07
N ALA A 277 12.75 9.86 -2.05
CA ALA A 277 12.69 11.31 -2.26
C ALA A 277 11.96 12.03 -1.10
N GLN A 278 10.85 11.47 -0.61
CA GLN A 278 10.12 12.01 0.54
C GLN A 278 10.93 11.91 1.83
N THR A 279 11.61 10.80 2.07
CA THR A 279 12.51 10.63 3.22
C THR A 279 13.63 11.65 3.20
N ARG A 280 14.34 11.78 2.07
CA ARG A 280 15.40 12.80 1.91
C ARG A 280 14.90 14.23 2.07
N ALA A 281 13.67 14.52 1.65
CA ALA A 281 13.06 15.84 1.84
C ALA A 281 12.79 16.14 3.33
N VAL A 282 12.30 15.15 4.07
CA VAL A 282 12.08 15.25 5.54
C VAL A 282 13.42 15.42 6.26
N GLU A 283 14.43 14.60 5.96
CA GLU A 283 15.77 14.68 6.53
C GLU A 283 16.42 16.05 6.28
N ARG A 284 16.32 16.58 5.05
CA ARG A 284 16.82 17.92 4.72
C ARG A 284 16.10 19.00 5.49
N ARG A 285 14.80 18.85 5.72
CA ARG A 285 14.02 19.80 6.52
C ARG A 285 14.43 19.74 7.98
N GLN A 286 14.55 18.56 8.55
CA GLN A 286 15.01 18.36 9.94
C GLN A 286 16.44 18.91 10.13
N ALA A 287 17.37 18.60 9.22
CA ALA A 287 18.71 19.12 9.27
C ALA A 287 18.77 20.66 9.20
N ARG A 288 17.85 21.31 8.45
CA ARG A 288 17.72 22.77 8.42
C ARG A 288 17.13 23.33 9.71
N GLU A 289 16.13 22.66 10.29
CA GLU A 289 15.52 23.04 11.56
C GLU A 289 16.52 22.89 12.72
N ASP A 290 17.33 21.84 12.72
CA ASP A 290 18.37 21.60 13.74
C ASP A 290 19.58 22.56 13.56
N ALA A 291 20.00 22.84 12.35
CA ALA A 291 21.01 23.86 12.07
C ALA A 291 20.52 25.27 12.44
N GLY A 292 19.21 25.54 12.28
CA GLY A 292 18.59 26.80 12.69
C GLY A 292 18.54 26.98 14.21
N LYS A 293 18.48 25.87 14.98
CA LYS A 293 18.52 25.91 16.47
C LYS A 293 19.91 26.20 17.02
N THR A 294 20.97 25.95 16.24
CA THR A 294 22.38 26.11 16.67
C THR A 294 22.94 27.50 16.39
N VAL A 295 22.23 28.34 15.61
CA VAL A 295 22.63 29.73 15.37
C VAL A 295 21.93 30.62 16.39
N GLU A 296 22.67 31.01 17.44
CA GLU A 296 22.26 32.10 18.35
C GLU A 296 21.84 33.30 17.50
N ARG A 297 20.59 33.69 17.65
CA ARG A 297 19.93 34.79 16.97
C ARG A 297 20.61 36.09 17.39
N ARG A 298 21.64 36.54 16.66
CA ARG A 298 22.08 37.93 16.70
C ARG A 298 20.94 38.78 16.15
N GLU A 299 20.24 39.47 17.03
CA GLU A 299 19.23 40.46 16.68
C GLU A 299 19.89 41.58 15.89
N ARG A 300 19.65 41.65 14.59
CA ARG A 300 19.81 42.88 13.83
C ARG A 300 18.52 43.69 13.97
N PRO A 301 18.57 45.02 14.15
CA PRO A 301 17.37 45.84 14.16
C PRO A 301 16.66 45.68 12.80
N ARG A 302 15.42 45.22 12.82
CA ARG A 302 14.56 45.16 11.64
C ARG A 302 14.07 46.56 11.35
N GLU A 303 14.51 47.18 10.26
CA GLU A 303 13.69 48.12 9.53
C GLU A 303 12.44 47.39 9.08
N SER A 304 11.27 47.82 9.49
CA SER A 304 10.00 47.18 9.18
C SER A 304 9.64 47.46 7.71
N VAL A 305 10.07 46.54 6.85
CA VAL A 305 9.52 46.50 5.49
C VAL A 305 8.09 45.98 5.59
N GLU A 306 7.10 46.85 5.36
CA GLU A 306 5.70 46.47 5.44
C GLU A 306 5.34 45.45 4.35
N ALA A 307 4.72 44.36 4.77
CA ALA A 307 4.16 43.39 3.84
C ALA A 307 2.97 44.03 3.09
N ARG A 308 2.86 43.68 1.82
CA ARG A 308 1.79 44.19 0.92
C ARG A 308 1.35 43.12 -0.05
N TRP A 309 0.24 43.32 -0.73
CA TRP A 309 -0.15 42.47 -1.87
C TRP A 309 0.76 42.74 -3.05
N ILE A 310 1.41 41.69 -3.53
CA ILE A 310 2.27 41.71 -4.71
C ILE A 310 1.55 40.92 -5.82
N GLU A 311 1.32 41.58 -6.95
CA GLU A 311 0.65 40.97 -8.08
C GLU A 311 1.62 40.10 -8.88
N VAL A 312 1.19 38.86 -9.17
CA VAL A 312 1.89 37.92 -10.04
C VAL A 312 1.15 37.91 -11.37
N LYS A 313 1.69 38.65 -12.34
CA LYS A 313 1.04 38.91 -13.64
C LYS A 313 0.51 37.62 -14.32
N GLY A 314 -0.78 37.55 -14.53
CA GLY A 314 -1.47 36.41 -15.15
C GLY A 314 -1.78 35.23 -14.19
N TRP A 315 -1.50 35.37 -12.88
CA TRP A 315 -1.68 34.29 -11.90
C TRP A 315 -2.53 34.70 -10.67
N GLY A 316 -2.39 35.94 -10.23
CA GLY A 316 -3.07 36.45 -9.04
C GLY A 316 -2.15 37.28 -8.15
N ARG A 317 -2.36 37.26 -6.85
CA ARG A 317 -1.57 38.05 -5.90
C ARG A 317 -1.22 37.27 -4.66
N VAL A 318 -0.07 37.61 -4.03
CA VAL A 318 0.41 37.05 -2.76
C VAL A 318 0.71 38.16 -1.75
N TRP A 319 0.50 37.91 -0.46
CA TRP A 319 0.80 38.85 0.62
C TRP A 319 2.20 38.59 1.16
N MET A 320 3.17 39.43 0.84
CA MET A 320 4.57 39.28 1.27
C MET A 320 5.29 40.65 1.31
N THR A 321 6.48 40.64 1.92
CA THR A 321 7.44 41.73 1.72
C THR A 321 8.14 41.57 0.38
N SER A 322 8.55 42.69 -0.23
CA SER A 322 9.29 42.68 -1.49
C SER A 322 10.65 41.94 -1.40
N GLU A 323 11.23 41.85 -0.22
CA GLU A 323 12.51 41.16 0.02
C GLU A 323 12.38 39.64 0.03
N LEU A 324 11.22 39.11 0.42
CA LEU A 324 10.95 37.68 0.49
C LEU A 324 10.19 37.17 -0.74
N PHE A 325 9.82 38.06 -1.65
CA PHE A 325 9.07 37.73 -2.83
C PHE A 325 9.94 36.99 -3.86
N ASP A 326 9.53 35.77 -4.19
CA ASP A 326 10.07 34.99 -5.29
C ASP A 326 8.94 34.63 -6.26
N VAL A 327 9.05 35.07 -7.49
CA VAL A 327 8.01 34.90 -8.52
C VAL A 327 7.73 33.44 -8.84
N ASN A 328 8.73 32.54 -8.77
CA ASN A 328 8.54 31.12 -9.05
C ASN A 328 7.82 30.42 -7.90
N GLN A 329 8.15 30.77 -6.67
CA GLN A 329 7.45 30.27 -5.48
C GLN A 329 5.99 30.79 -5.43
N ALA A 330 5.78 32.05 -5.79
CA ALA A 330 4.43 32.63 -5.84
C ALA A 330 3.56 31.99 -6.93
N ARG A 331 4.14 31.69 -8.10
CA ARG A 331 3.44 30.94 -9.16
C ARG A 331 3.08 29.52 -8.72
N ALA A 332 4.07 28.77 -8.23
CA ALA A 332 3.85 27.41 -7.74
C ALA A 332 2.78 27.36 -6.62
N HIS A 333 2.72 28.37 -5.77
CA HIS A 333 1.68 28.53 -4.76
C HIS A 333 0.28 28.74 -5.39
N LEU A 334 0.15 29.67 -6.33
CA LEU A 334 -1.12 29.98 -6.99
C LEU A 334 -1.59 28.85 -7.92
N GLU A 335 -0.67 28.10 -8.51
CA GLU A 335 -0.96 26.86 -9.26
C GLU A 335 -1.39 25.70 -8.38
N GLY A 336 -1.10 25.73 -7.08
CA GLY A 336 -1.26 24.59 -6.18
C GLY A 336 -0.26 23.46 -6.46
N ALA A 337 0.87 23.79 -7.11
CA ALA A 337 1.92 22.83 -7.48
C ALA A 337 2.75 22.34 -6.28
N VAL A 338 2.61 22.98 -5.15
CA VAL A 338 3.31 22.67 -3.88
C VAL A 338 2.25 22.39 -2.82
N ASP A 339 2.47 21.37 -1.98
CA ASP A 339 1.59 21.09 -0.84
C ASP A 339 1.46 22.33 0.08
N PRO A 340 0.26 22.75 0.48
CA PRO A 340 0.03 23.91 1.37
C PRO A 340 0.85 23.92 2.65
N VAL A 341 1.13 22.73 3.22
CA VAL A 341 1.92 22.58 4.47
C VAL A 341 3.40 22.88 4.25
N SER A 342 3.94 22.57 3.06
CA SER A 342 5.34 22.80 2.69
C SER A 342 5.56 24.08 1.86
N CYS A 343 4.47 24.78 1.53
CA CYS A 343 4.53 25.98 0.71
C CYS A 343 5.06 27.18 1.52
N PRO A 344 6.19 27.77 1.13
CA PRO A 344 6.77 28.90 1.85
C PRO A 344 5.87 30.15 1.81
N VAL A 345 5.05 30.31 0.77
CA VAL A 345 4.11 31.43 0.64
C VAL A 345 2.93 31.25 1.60
N CYS A 346 2.40 30.04 1.77
CA CYS A 346 1.39 29.70 2.78
C CYS A 346 1.93 29.87 4.20
N ALA A 347 3.20 29.53 4.42
CA ALA A 347 3.84 29.64 5.72
C ALA A 347 4.11 31.09 6.14
N TYR A 348 4.16 32.01 5.17
CA TYR A 348 4.45 33.41 5.41
C TYR A 348 3.29 34.14 6.08
N ASP A 349 2.05 33.94 5.58
CA ASP A 349 0.86 34.61 6.12
C ASP A 349 -0.40 33.78 5.84
N GLU A 350 -1.33 33.79 6.78
CA GLU A 350 -2.59 33.05 6.69
C GLU A 350 -3.48 33.51 5.51
N ARG A 351 -3.37 34.76 5.08
CA ARG A 351 -4.06 35.31 3.91
C ARG A 351 -3.67 34.62 2.61
N ASN A 352 -2.44 34.11 2.51
CA ASN A 352 -1.99 33.37 1.35
C ASN A 352 -2.59 31.96 1.28
N ARG A 353 -2.90 31.33 2.41
CA ARG A 353 -3.51 29.99 2.43
C ARG A 353 -4.85 29.94 1.70
N ALA A 354 -5.63 31.00 1.81
CA ALA A 354 -6.92 31.11 1.11
C ALA A 354 -6.77 31.21 -0.42
N LEU A 355 -5.59 31.57 -0.92
CA LEU A 355 -5.29 31.74 -2.35
C LEU A 355 -4.46 30.60 -2.93
N HIS A 356 -4.16 29.57 -2.14
CA HIS A 356 -3.38 28.43 -2.59
C HIS A 356 -4.13 27.61 -3.65
N GLY A 357 -3.53 27.44 -4.82
CA GLY A 357 -4.17 26.78 -5.96
C GLY A 357 -5.28 27.60 -6.64
N TYR A 358 -5.37 28.89 -6.31
CA TYR A 358 -6.36 29.80 -6.89
C TYR A 358 -5.72 30.68 -7.96
N ILE A 359 -5.88 30.30 -9.23
CA ILE A 359 -5.54 31.13 -10.37
C ILE A 359 -6.72 32.08 -10.62
N GLN A 360 -6.47 33.37 -10.46
CA GLN A 360 -7.50 34.37 -10.80
C GLN A 360 -7.59 34.46 -12.33
N GLU A 361 -8.65 33.86 -12.93
CA GLU A 361 -8.96 34.09 -14.33
C GLU A 361 -9.14 35.59 -14.55
N SER A 362 -8.24 36.17 -15.33
CA SER A 362 -8.37 37.56 -15.74
C SER A 362 -9.63 37.66 -16.59
N LEU A 363 -10.62 38.39 -16.10
CA LEU A 363 -11.71 38.90 -16.90
C LEU A 363 -11.11 39.71 -18.07
N PHE A 364 -11.22 39.15 -19.29
CA PHE A 364 -11.09 39.90 -20.53
C PHE A 364 -12.40 40.60 -20.84
#